data_a3f30ef61db8772656137f80aa3e0192
#
_entry.id   a3f30ef61db8772656137f80aa3e0192
#
_cell.length_a   1.000
_cell.length_b   1.000
_cell.length_c   1.000
_cell.angle_alpha   90.00
_cell.angle_beta   90.00
_cell.angle_gamma   90.00
#
_symmetry.space_group_name_H-M   'P 1'
#
loop_
_entity.id
_entity.type
_entity.pdbx_description
1 polymer ?
#
loop_
_entity_poly.entity_id
_entity_poly.type
_entity_poly.pdbx_seq_one_letter_code
_entity_poly.pdbx_strand_id
1 'polypeptide(L)'
;MVEERIMLQVLAEQKEYVGNYHPEQWVKRNEESLFEFDSPLAQVVIGVRRSGKSTLCHKVLLEHRVNYGYANFDDDRFAKLQTEDLNTVLSCVYQVYGTDIQYIFLDEIQNVDGWHLFVNRLLRSNLHVVVTGSNAKLLSGELATHLTGRYNEIHLFPFSFREYCCFRRIDTRGITTKAEAEKKAAFIDYINDGGFPEMQNLRNKRGYVQSLMEAIITKDIQQRFKIRNTDALRKIANHLINNVCQEVNYDSISQLLKITDQTAKKYVGYLRQAFLIQLLSKHSFKSKERIRNAKAYIVDCGLQNNRENSFAPENIGWRLENVVYIELLRRCSNDFLDIYYYKESPRSKEVDFVVCNQDKAVELIQVAYDIDSTKTFNRETSSLVKASTALRCDKLTLIAMTTTRDVVVEGKSIHVCSAIDWLLKIER
;
A
#
# COMPACT_ATOMS: atom_id res chain seq x y z
N MET A 1 5.37 -21.17 -27.32
CA MET A 1 6.45 -21.84 -26.56
C MET A 1 7.71 -20.99 -26.65
N VAL A 2 8.32 -20.63 -25.57
CA VAL A 2 9.63 -19.96 -25.54
C VAL A 2 10.69 -21.04 -25.60
N GLU A 3 11.75 -20.85 -26.41
CA GLU A 3 12.84 -21.83 -26.50
C GLU A 3 13.59 -21.96 -25.20
N GLU A 4 13.95 -23.18 -24.79
CA GLU A 4 14.70 -23.48 -23.55
C GLU A 4 16.02 -22.69 -23.46
N ARG A 5 16.72 -22.53 -24.61
CA ARG A 5 17.94 -21.73 -24.68
C ARG A 5 17.72 -20.27 -24.25
N ILE A 6 16.60 -19.68 -24.64
CA ILE A 6 16.25 -18.31 -24.25
C ILE A 6 15.95 -18.27 -22.74
N MET A 7 15.22 -19.26 -22.22
CA MET A 7 14.94 -19.34 -20.78
C MET A 7 16.22 -19.44 -19.96
N LEU A 8 17.16 -20.29 -20.36
CA LEU A 8 18.47 -20.42 -19.70
C LEU A 8 19.25 -19.10 -19.73
N GLN A 9 19.29 -18.42 -20.88
CA GLN A 9 19.97 -17.13 -20.99
C GLN A 9 19.35 -16.08 -20.07
N VAL A 10 18.02 -15.95 -20.06
CA VAL A 10 17.30 -15.00 -19.19
C VAL A 10 17.60 -15.26 -17.72
N LEU A 11 17.50 -16.52 -17.29
CA LEU A 11 17.73 -16.88 -15.89
C LEU A 11 19.21 -16.67 -15.47
N ALA A 12 20.16 -16.93 -16.37
CA ALA A 12 21.56 -16.68 -16.11
C ALA A 12 21.85 -15.17 -15.94
N GLU A 13 21.30 -14.34 -16.83
CA GLU A 13 21.42 -12.87 -16.73
C GLU A 13 20.75 -12.33 -15.45
N GLN A 14 19.58 -12.88 -15.08
CA GLN A 14 18.91 -12.52 -13.83
C GLN A 14 19.71 -12.91 -12.59
N LYS A 15 20.37 -14.08 -12.61
CA LYS A 15 21.28 -14.50 -11.53
C LYS A 15 22.49 -13.58 -11.39
N GLU A 16 23.10 -13.19 -12.50
CA GLU A 16 24.22 -12.23 -12.50
C GLU A 16 23.79 -10.87 -11.94
N TYR A 17 22.59 -10.40 -12.32
CA TYR A 17 22.03 -9.15 -11.82
C TYR A 17 21.83 -9.19 -10.30
N VAL A 18 21.25 -10.27 -9.77
CA VAL A 18 21.05 -10.47 -8.32
C VAL A 18 22.38 -10.60 -7.56
N GLY A 19 23.40 -11.18 -8.19
CA GLY A 19 24.75 -11.29 -7.61
C GLY A 19 25.41 -9.95 -7.30
N ASN A 20 24.97 -8.87 -7.93
CA ASN A 20 25.46 -7.50 -7.70
C ASN A 20 24.66 -6.74 -6.62
N TYR A 21 23.73 -7.40 -5.93
CA TYR A 21 22.94 -6.76 -4.89
C TYR A 21 23.72 -6.60 -3.58
N HIS A 22 23.50 -5.46 -2.94
CA HIS A 22 24.09 -5.07 -1.65
C HIS A 22 22.97 -4.81 -0.62
N PRO A 23 22.36 -5.87 -0.05
CA PRO A 23 21.18 -5.74 0.83
C PRO A 23 21.44 -4.88 2.07
N GLU A 24 22.69 -4.78 2.53
CA GLU A 24 23.10 -3.93 3.65
C GLU A 24 22.91 -2.42 3.37
N GLN A 25 22.81 -2.02 2.10
CA GLN A 25 22.54 -0.63 1.69
C GLN A 25 21.05 -0.31 1.60
N TRP A 26 20.19 -1.33 1.71
CA TRP A 26 18.76 -1.15 1.59
C TRP A 26 18.09 -0.82 2.92
N VAL A 27 17.04 0.00 2.85
CA VAL A 27 16.25 0.35 4.04
C VAL A 27 15.59 -0.89 4.62
N LYS A 28 15.71 -1.05 5.94
CA LYS A 28 14.97 -2.08 6.66
C LYS A 28 13.49 -1.76 6.64
N ARG A 29 12.68 -2.73 6.18
CA ARG A 29 11.23 -2.61 6.10
C ARG A 29 10.57 -3.28 7.31
N ASN A 30 9.44 -2.72 7.74
CA ASN A 30 8.67 -3.34 8.83
C ASN A 30 8.15 -4.72 8.43
N GLU A 31 7.81 -4.90 7.17
CA GLU A 31 7.26 -6.11 6.58
C GLU A 31 8.27 -7.28 6.51
N GLU A 32 9.56 -7.04 6.73
CA GLU A 32 10.58 -8.12 6.84
C GLU A 32 10.23 -9.11 7.95
N SER A 33 9.66 -8.64 9.05
CA SER A 33 9.26 -9.48 10.18
C SER A 33 8.03 -10.36 9.92
N LEU A 34 7.33 -10.14 8.80
CA LEU A 34 6.14 -10.91 8.42
C LEU A 34 6.49 -12.15 7.58
N PHE A 35 7.74 -12.29 7.14
CA PHE A 35 8.17 -13.49 6.42
C PHE A 35 8.25 -14.68 7.38
N GLU A 36 7.61 -15.76 7.00
CA GLU A 36 7.66 -17.04 7.71
C GLU A 36 8.62 -17.99 6.99
N PHE A 37 9.87 -18.05 7.46
CA PHE A 37 10.84 -19.02 6.96
C PHE A 37 10.47 -20.44 7.42
N ASP A 38 10.81 -21.42 6.59
CA ASP A 38 10.52 -22.85 6.81
C ASP A 38 9.00 -23.16 6.96
N SER A 39 8.15 -22.21 6.61
CA SER A 39 6.70 -22.40 6.54
C SER A 39 6.30 -23.19 5.28
N PRO A 40 5.30 -24.08 5.36
CA PRO A 40 4.72 -24.74 4.18
C PRO A 40 3.86 -23.81 3.33
N LEU A 41 3.74 -22.55 3.73
CA LEU A 41 2.94 -21.52 3.04
C LEU A 41 3.79 -20.78 2.02
N ALA A 42 3.22 -20.49 0.86
CA ALA A 42 3.84 -19.53 -0.07
C ALA A 42 3.87 -18.14 0.55
N GLN A 43 5.03 -17.47 0.53
CA GLN A 43 5.15 -16.07 0.95
C GLN A 43 4.77 -15.18 -0.23
N VAL A 44 3.66 -14.46 -0.12
CA VAL A 44 3.08 -13.68 -1.21
C VAL A 44 3.18 -12.20 -0.91
N VAL A 45 4.13 -11.51 -1.56
CA VAL A 45 4.36 -10.08 -1.37
C VAL A 45 3.62 -9.29 -2.44
N ILE A 46 2.66 -8.50 -2.02
CA ILE A 46 1.82 -7.69 -2.90
C ILE A 46 1.95 -6.20 -2.58
N GLY A 47 1.52 -5.38 -3.49
CA GLY A 47 1.50 -3.93 -3.32
C GLY A 47 1.65 -3.21 -4.66
N VAL A 48 1.51 -1.88 -4.63
CA VAL A 48 1.57 -1.07 -5.85
C VAL A 48 2.90 -1.27 -6.61
N ARG A 49 2.86 -1.12 -7.93
CA ARG A 49 4.06 -1.12 -8.77
C ARG A 49 5.11 -0.16 -8.21
N ARG A 50 6.39 -0.59 -8.14
CA ARG A 50 7.55 0.17 -7.62
C ARG A 50 7.52 0.48 -6.12
N SER A 51 6.75 -0.26 -5.32
CA SER A 51 6.83 -0.16 -3.84
C SER A 51 8.08 -0.83 -3.23
N GLY A 52 8.85 -1.59 -4.02
CA GLY A 52 10.06 -2.28 -3.58
C GLY A 52 9.86 -3.76 -3.24
N LYS A 53 8.82 -4.43 -3.78
CA LYS A 53 8.50 -5.85 -3.50
C LYS A 53 9.67 -6.79 -3.78
N SER A 54 10.21 -6.74 -4.99
CA SER A 54 11.33 -7.59 -5.41
C SER A 54 12.57 -7.34 -4.54
N THR A 55 12.86 -6.06 -4.24
CA THR A 55 13.95 -5.66 -3.34
C THR A 55 13.78 -6.24 -1.94
N LEU A 56 12.56 -6.17 -1.37
CA LEU A 56 12.25 -6.75 -0.07
C LEU A 56 12.49 -8.26 -0.07
N CYS A 57 11.98 -8.98 -1.08
CA CYS A 57 12.15 -10.43 -1.19
C CYS A 57 13.62 -10.83 -1.29
N HIS A 58 14.39 -10.17 -2.17
CA HIS A 58 15.83 -10.41 -2.28
C HIS A 58 16.56 -10.11 -0.98
N LYS A 59 16.25 -8.96 -0.33
CA LYS A 59 16.87 -8.58 0.95
C LYS A 59 16.69 -9.67 2.00
N VAL A 60 15.46 -10.11 2.20
CA VAL A 60 15.11 -11.11 3.21
C VAL A 60 15.80 -12.45 2.91
N LEU A 61 15.76 -12.94 1.66
CA LEU A 61 16.39 -14.20 1.27
C LEU A 61 17.91 -14.14 1.40
N LEU A 62 18.56 -13.05 1.02
CA LEU A 62 20.01 -12.86 1.12
C LEU A 62 20.47 -12.72 2.58
N GLU A 63 19.77 -11.97 3.42
CA GLU A 63 20.10 -11.80 4.84
C GLU A 63 19.97 -13.13 5.62
N HIS A 64 18.99 -13.97 5.28
CA HIS A 64 18.83 -15.30 5.86
C HIS A 64 19.75 -16.35 5.23
N ARG A 65 20.55 -15.97 4.22
CA ARG A 65 21.54 -16.85 3.56
C ARG A 65 20.95 -18.15 3.03
N VAL A 66 19.69 -18.11 2.59
CA VAL A 66 19.05 -19.28 2.00
C VAL A 66 19.50 -19.49 0.56
N ASN A 67 19.61 -20.76 0.15
CA ASN A 67 19.88 -21.08 -1.26
C ASN A 67 18.58 -21.03 -2.04
N TYR A 68 18.47 -20.10 -3.00
CA TYR A 68 17.24 -19.89 -3.76
C TYR A 68 17.47 -19.74 -5.25
N GLY A 69 16.53 -20.24 -6.05
CA GLY A 69 16.40 -19.95 -7.45
C GLY A 69 15.51 -18.72 -7.68
N TYR A 70 15.80 -17.93 -8.69
CA TYR A 70 15.04 -16.71 -9.02
C TYR A 70 14.60 -16.71 -10.47
N ALA A 71 13.35 -16.28 -10.72
CA ALA A 71 12.81 -16.05 -12.05
C ALA A 71 11.88 -14.83 -12.02
N ASN A 72 12.18 -13.82 -12.87
CA ASN A 72 11.34 -12.63 -13.06
C ASN A 72 10.52 -12.78 -14.34
N PHE A 73 9.20 -12.78 -14.22
CA PHE A 73 8.24 -12.94 -15.31
C PHE A 73 7.77 -11.60 -15.93
N ASP A 74 8.34 -10.45 -15.52
CA ASP A 74 8.16 -9.15 -16.23
C ASP A 74 9.22 -8.95 -17.36
N ASP A 75 10.11 -9.94 -17.58
CA ASP A 75 11.04 -9.96 -18.73
C ASP A 75 10.26 -10.13 -20.03
N ASP A 76 10.53 -9.28 -21.02
CA ASP A 76 9.80 -9.26 -22.30
C ASP A 76 9.97 -10.56 -23.11
N ARG A 77 11.10 -11.25 -22.94
CA ARG A 77 11.36 -12.57 -23.55
C ARG A 77 10.45 -13.66 -22.98
N PHE A 78 9.91 -13.45 -21.78
CA PHE A 78 8.93 -14.32 -21.12
C PHE A 78 7.47 -13.94 -21.42
N ALA A 79 7.21 -12.89 -22.20
CA ALA A 79 5.85 -12.40 -22.48
C ALA A 79 4.91 -13.41 -23.16
N LYS A 80 5.45 -14.48 -23.77
CA LYS A 80 4.68 -15.54 -24.45
C LYS A 80 4.65 -16.87 -23.67
N LEU A 81 5.15 -16.90 -22.43
CA LEU A 81 5.10 -18.09 -21.60
C LEU A 81 3.65 -18.51 -21.32
N GLN A 82 3.43 -19.81 -21.39
CA GLN A 82 2.17 -20.47 -21.04
C GLN A 82 2.36 -21.36 -19.81
N THR A 83 1.27 -21.81 -19.22
CA THR A 83 1.30 -22.72 -18.06
C THR A 83 2.19 -23.94 -18.27
N GLU A 84 2.17 -24.50 -19.49
CA GLU A 84 2.93 -25.70 -19.88
C GLU A 84 4.45 -25.45 -19.88
N ASP A 85 4.87 -24.21 -20.16
CA ASP A 85 6.29 -23.82 -20.19
C ASP A 85 6.91 -23.74 -18.79
N LEU A 86 6.09 -23.58 -17.73
CA LEU A 86 6.58 -23.39 -16.34
C LEU A 86 7.43 -24.57 -15.82
N ASN A 87 7.20 -25.79 -16.36
CA ASN A 87 8.04 -26.92 -16.01
C ASN A 87 9.43 -26.81 -16.64
N THR A 88 9.53 -26.32 -17.85
CA THR A 88 10.81 -26.04 -18.52
C THR A 88 11.55 -24.91 -17.80
N VAL A 89 10.84 -23.84 -17.38
CA VAL A 89 11.43 -22.79 -16.56
C VAL A 89 12.04 -23.37 -15.27
N LEU A 90 11.34 -24.27 -14.57
CA LEU A 90 11.87 -24.90 -13.36
C LEU A 90 13.13 -25.74 -13.66
N SER A 91 13.14 -26.50 -14.75
CA SER A 91 14.32 -27.23 -15.20
C SER A 91 15.51 -26.31 -15.44
N CYS A 92 15.28 -25.19 -16.12
CA CYS A 92 16.30 -24.17 -16.37
C CYS A 92 16.78 -23.51 -15.05
N VAL A 93 15.87 -23.28 -14.08
CA VAL A 93 16.24 -22.77 -12.74
C VAL A 93 17.20 -23.74 -12.07
N TYR A 94 16.92 -25.05 -12.08
CA TYR A 94 17.84 -26.06 -11.51
C TYR A 94 19.18 -26.10 -12.24
N GLN A 95 19.20 -25.92 -13.57
CA GLN A 95 20.47 -25.88 -14.33
C GLN A 95 21.31 -24.64 -13.98
N VAL A 96 20.68 -23.49 -13.71
CA VAL A 96 21.37 -22.23 -13.43
C VAL A 96 21.77 -22.10 -11.96
N TYR A 97 20.91 -22.50 -11.04
CA TYR A 97 21.09 -22.28 -9.59
C TYR A 97 21.56 -23.54 -8.82
N GLY A 98 21.45 -24.73 -9.41
CA GLY A 98 21.72 -26.00 -8.77
C GLY A 98 20.43 -26.72 -8.35
N THR A 99 20.54 -28.04 -8.16
CA THR A 99 19.41 -28.89 -7.77
C THR A 99 19.13 -28.89 -6.27
N ASP A 100 20.00 -28.26 -5.47
CA ASP A 100 19.96 -28.18 -4.02
C ASP A 100 19.27 -26.90 -3.48
N ILE A 101 18.62 -26.13 -4.36
CA ILE A 101 17.83 -24.96 -3.91
C ILE A 101 16.69 -25.38 -3.00
N GLN A 102 16.53 -24.68 -1.90
CA GLN A 102 15.44 -24.87 -0.93
C GLN A 102 14.30 -23.89 -1.14
N TYR A 103 14.61 -22.73 -1.69
CA TYR A 103 13.66 -21.66 -1.96
C TYR A 103 13.59 -21.35 -3.45
N ILE A 104 12.42 -20.90 -3.89
CA ILE A 104 12.25 -20.35 -5.24
C ILE A 104 11.50 -19.02 -5.16
N PHE A 105 12.08 -17.99 -5.74
CA PHE A 105 11.47 -16.67 -5.84
C PHE A 105 10.98 -16.43 -7.26
N LEU A 106 9.66 -16.32 -7.41
CA LEU A 106 8.94 -16.10 -8.66
C LEU A 106 8.39 -14.67 -8.67
N ASP A 107 9.11 -13.77 -9.32
CA ASP A 107 8.80 -12.34 -9.34
C ASP A 107 7.81 -12.03 -10.47
N GLU A 108 6.69 -11.33 -10.15
CA GLU A 108 5.59 -10.98 -11.06
C GLU A 108 4.99 -12.22 -11.79
N ILE A 109 4.90 -13.37 -11.09
CA ILE A 109 4.45 -14.67 -11.66
C ILE A 109 3.03 -14.62 -12.25
N GLN A 110 2.19 -13.68 -11.82
CA GLN A 110 0.84 -13.50 -12.35
C GLN A 110 0.81 -13.10 -13.84
N ASN A 111 1.95 -12.83 -14.45
CA ASN A 111 2.06 -12.60 -15.88
C ASN A 111 1.88 -13.89 -16.68
N VAL A 112 1.94 -15.08 -16.05
CA VAL A 112 1.68 -16.38 -16.67
C VAL A 112 0.33 -16.92 -16.20
N ASP A 113 -0.57 -17.22 -17.13
CA ASP A 113 -1.86 -17.83 -16.79
C ASP A 113 -1.66 -19.19 -16.12
N GLY A 114 -2.53 -19.54 -15.15
CA GLY A 114 -2.45 -20.83 -14.43
C GLY A 114 -1.26 -21.02 -13.49
N TRP A 115 -0.48 -19.99 -13.23
CA TRP A 115 0.70 -19.98 -12.36
C TRP A 115 0.45 -20.62 -10.97
N HIS A 116 -0.75 -20.47 -10.44
CA HIS A 116 -1.14 -21.02 -9.12
C HIS A 116 -1.08 -22.54 -9.06
N LEU A 117 -1.35 -23.23 -10.18
CA LEU A 117 -1.20 -24.69 -10.26
C LEU A 117 0.27 -25.10 -10.13
N PHE A 118 1.14 -24.31 -10.72
CA PHE A 118 2.59 -24.48 -10.63
C PHE A 118 3.08 -24.27 -9.18
N VAL A 119 2.69 -23.15 -8.55
CA VAL A 119 3.04 -22.88 -7.15
C VAL A 119 2.55 -23.99 -6.21
N ASN A 120 1.30 -24.44 -6.34
CA ASN A 120 0.79 -25.57 -5.56
C ASN A 120 1.61 -26.85 -5.73
N ARG A 121 2.12 -27.10 -6.94
CA ARG A 121 2.99 -28.25 -7.20
C ARG A 121 4.36 -28.09 -6.51
N LEU A 122 4.96 -26.91 -6.56
CA LEU A 122 6.22 -26.61 -5.89
C LEU A 122 6.11 -26.80 -4.36
N LEU A 123 5.03 -26.29 -3.75
CA LEU A 123 4.77 -26.47 -2.33
C LEU A 123 4.63 -27.96 -1.94
N ARG A 124 3.99 -28.79 -2.80
CA ARG A 124 3.92 -30.25 -2.57
C ARG A 124 5.26 -30.95 -2.71
N SER A 125 6.20 -30.34 -3.43
CA SER A 125 7.57 -30.85 -3.59
C SER A 125 8.52 -30.34 -2.52
N ASN A 126 7.99 -29.76 -1.43
CA ASN A 126 8.75 -29.19 -0.30
C ASN A 126 9.71 -28.05 -0.69
N LEU A 127 9.43 -27.33 -1.78
CA LEU A 127 10.11 -26.08 -2.07
C LEU A 127 9.39 -24.94 -1.35
N HIS A 128 10.14 -24.09 -0.66
CA HIS A 128 9.62 -22.85 -0.11
C HIS A 128 9.46 -21.82 -1.22
N VAL A 129 8.27 -21.29 -1.39
CA VAL A 129 7.93 -20.44 -2.52
C VAL A 129 7.71 -19.01 -2.06
N VAL A 130 8.43 -18.08 -2.68
CA VAL A 130 8.20 -16.63 -2.54
C VAL A 130 7.67 -16.12 -3.87
N VAL A 131 6.59 -15.36 -3.84
CA VAL A 131 6.00 -14.75 -5.05
C VAL A 131 5.75 -13.27 -4.83
N THR A 132 5.86 -12.48 -5.89
CA THR A 132 5.42 -11.08 -5.86
C THR A 132 4.34 -10.81 -6.89
N GLY A 133 3.59 -9.74 -6.65
CA GLY A 133 2.66 -9.22 -7.64
C GLY A 133 2.21 -7.79 -7.38
N SER A 134 2.04 -7.04 -8.47
CA SER A 134 1.61 -5.64 -8.44
C SER A 134 0.09 -5.46 -8.41
N ASN A 135 -0.69 -6.54 -8.23
CA ASN A 135 -2.15 -6.48 -8.29
C ASN A 135 -2.83 -7.39 -7.26
N ALA A 136 -3.87 -6.86 -6.60
CA ALA A 136 -4.72 -7.55 -5.64
C ALA A 136 -5.57 -8.70 -6.23
N LYS A 137 -5.50 -8.96 -7.54
CA LYS A 137 -6.10 -10.18 -8.13
C LYS A 137 -5.40 -11.45 -7.63
N LEU A 138 -4.14 -11.31 -7.20
CA LEU A 138 -3.48 -12.32 -6.38
C LEU A 138 -4.23 -12.56 -5.05
N LEU A 139 -5.07 -11.62 -4.58
CA LEU A 139 -5.74 -11.67 -3.29
C LEU A 139 -7.21 -12.10 -3.32
N SER A 140 -8.00 -11.55 -4.24
CA SER A 140 -9.45 -11.50 -4.03
C SER A 140 -10.25 -12.67 -4.60
N GLY A 141 -9.64 -13.62 -5.29
CA GLY A 141 -10.38 -14.74 -5.89
C GLY A 141 -9.51 -15.91 -6.30
N GLU A 142 -8.35 -15.63 -6.88
CA GLU A 142 -7.49 -16.68 -7.41
C GLU A 142 -6.61 -17.31 -6.32
N LEU A 143 -6.03 -16.52 -5.41
CA LEU A 143 -5.24 -17.08 -4.28
C LEU A 143 -6.12 -17.84 -3.29
N ALA A 144 -7.20 -17.20 -2.82
CA ALA A 144 -8.10 -17.85 -1.85
C ALA A 144 -8.73 -19.11 -2.42
N THR A 145 -9.07 -19.11 -3.72
CA THR A 145 -9.68 -20.25 -4.39
C THR A 145 -8.65 -21.28 -4.85
N HIS A 146 -7.47 -20.86 -5.30
CA HIS A 146 -6.50 -21.73 -5.98
C HIS A 146 -5.33 -22.17 -5.11
N LEU A 147 -4.84 -21.34 -4.18
CA LEU A 147 -3.87 -21.76 -3.17
C LEU A 147 -4.54 -22.33 -1.90
N THR A 148 -5.88 -22.29 -1.82
CA THR A 148 -6.67 -22.94 -0.76
C THR A 148 -6.13 -22.68 0.66
N GLY A 149 -5.80 -21.43 0.96
CA GLY A 149 -5.29 -21.04 2.28
C GLY A 149 -3.80 -21.38 2.53
N ARG A 150 -3.05 -21.82 1.51
CA ARG A 150 -1.62 -22.15 1.65
C ARG A 150 -0.71 -20.97 1.31
N TYR A 151 -0.98 -19.80 1.85
CA TYR A 151 -0.16 -18.62 1.63
C TYR A 151 -0.15 -17.71 2.86
N ASN A 152 0.95 -17.02 3.05
CA ASN A 152 1.13 -15.89 3.95
C ASN A 152 1.20 -14.63 3.08
N GLU A 153 0.31 -13.68 3.33
CA GLU A 153 0.20 -12.46 2.53
C GLU A 153 0.90 -11.31 3.22
N ILE A 154 1.79 -10.64 2.48
CA ILE A 154 2.56 -9.50 2.95
C ILE A 154 2.26 -8.30 2.04
N HIS A 155 1.55 -7.31 2.56
CA HIS A 155 1.21 -6.10 1.81
C HIS A 155 2.27 -5.02 1.98
N LEU A 156 3.02 -4.74 0.91
CA LEU A 156 4.09 -3.74 0.91
C LEU A 156 3.62 -2.42 0.32
N PHE A 157 3.62 -1.38 1.17
CA PHE A 157 3.40 0.00 0.76
C PHE A 157 4.72 0.68 0.33
N PRO A 158 4.71 1.86 -0.34
CA PRO A 158 5.87 2.74 -0.41
C PRO A 158 6.43 3.05 0.99
N PHE A 159 7.60 3.65 1.12
CA PHE A 159 8.19 3.93 2.44
C PHE A 159 7.20 4.62 3.39
N SER A 160 7.11 4.14 4.63
CA SER A 160 6.54 4.90 5.74
C SER A 160 7.41 6.12 6.05
N PHE A 161 6.90 7.10 6.80
CA PHE A 161 7.71 8.25 7.18
C PHE A 161 8.98 7.85 7.97
N ARG A 162 8.88 6.81 8.80
CA ARG A 162 10.03 6.25 9.51
C ARG A 162 11.09 5.69 8.56
N GLU A 163 10.68 4.90 7.57
CA GLU A 163 11.57 4.32 6.56
C GLU A 163 12.15 5.40 5.64
N TYR A 164 11.37 6.43 5.31
CA TYR A 164 11.83 7.62 4.60
C TYR A 164 12.93 8.35 5.39
N CYS A 165 12.73 8.58 6.68
CA CYS A 165 13.75 9.19 7.54
C CYS A 165 15.02 8.33 7.60
N CYS A 166 14.88 7.00 7.70
CA CYS A 166 16.01 6.08 7.66
C CYS A 166 16.78 6.22 6.33
N PHE A 167 16.07 6.20 5.20
CA PHE A 167 16.65 6.38 3.87
C PHE A 167 17.40 7.73 3.73
N ARG A 168 16.82 8.80 4.25
CA ARG A 168 17.38 10.17 4.21
C ARG A 168 18.41 10.42 5.33
N ARG A 169 18.66 9.43 6.21
CA ARG A 169 19.58 9.52 7.36
C ARG A 169 19.21 10.66 8.31
N ILE A 170 17.92 10.90 8.52
CA ILE A 170 17.41 11.88 9.48
C ILE A 170 17.46 11.29 10.90
N ASP A 171 17.99 12.06 11.84
CA ASP A 171 17.97 11.67 13.26
C ASP A 171 16.55 11.80 13.83
N THR A 172 15.86 10.66 13.94
CA THR A 172 14.49 10.61 14.45
C THR A 172 14.41 10.65 15.97
N ARG A 173 15.52 10.41 16.70
CA ARG A 173 15.56 10.39 18.17
C ARG A 173 16.11 11.67 18.79
N GLY A 174 16.77 12.51 18.01
CA GLY A 174 17.30 13.78 18.47
C GLY A 174 16.20 14.72 18.96
N ILE A 175 16.46 15.37 20.12
CA ILE A 175 15.55 16.33 20.78
C ILE A 175 16.05 17.77 20.68
N THR A 176 17.16 18.01 19.99
CA THR A 176 17.71 19.36 19.80
C THR A 176 16.83 20.16 18.85
N THR A 177 16.86 21.49 18.97
CA THR A 177 16.13 22.39 18.05
C THR A 177 16.46 22.12 16.59
N LYS A 178 17.73 21.76 16.30
CA LYS A 178 18.17 21.39 14.95
C LYS A 178 17.52 20.09 14.50
N ALA A 179 17.55 19.04 15.32
CA ALA A 179 16.95 17.74 14.98
C ALA A 179 15.43 17.85 14.80
N GLU A 180 14.74 18.65 15.62
CA GLU A 180 13.30 18.90 15.44
C GLU A 180 13.00 19.66 14.15
N ALA A 181 13.83 20.65 13.78
CA ALA A 181 13.68 21.35 12.50
C ALA A 181 13.92 20.44 11.29
N GLU A 182 14.93 19.56 11.36
CA GLU A 182 15.22 18.56 10.32
C GLU A 182 14.07 17.56 10.16
N LYS A 183 13.49 17.07 11.26
CA LYS A 183 12.30 16.18 11.22
C LYS A 183 11.09 16.87 10.59
N LYS A 184 10.84 18.14 10.94
CA LYS A 184 9.74 18.92 10.33
C LYS A 184 9.95 19.13 8.83
N ALA A 185 11.15 19.50 8.41
CA ALA A 185 11.48 19.65 6.99
C ALA A 185 11.31 18.33 6.23
N ALA A 186 11.86 17.24 6.78
CA ALA A 186 11.70 15.90 6.21
C ALA A 186 10.23 15.47 6.10
N PHE A 187 9.38 15.85 7.06
CA PHE A 187 7.97 15.55 7.03
C PHE A 187 7.23 16.33 5.93
N ILE A 188 7.56 17.61 5.73
CA ILE A 188 7.00 18.41 4.63
C ILE A 188 7.43 17.84 3.28
N ASP A 189 8.68 17.45 3.13
CA ASP A 189 9.17 16.79 1.91
C ASP A 189 8.42 15.47 1.66
N TYR A 190 8.24 14.65 2.71
CA TYR A 190 7.54 13.38 2.62
C TYR A 190 6.06 13.54 2.22
N ILE A 191 5.33 14.51 2.81
CA ILE A 191 3.94 14.81 2.41
C ILE A 191 3.86 15.27 0.95
N ASN A 192 4.87 15.98 0.46
CA ASN A 192 4.90 16.50 -0.90
C ASN A 192 5.34 15.46 -1.93
N ASP A 193 6.38 14.70 -1.63
CA ASP A 193 7.04 13.80 -2.58
C ASP A 193 6.64 12.34 -2.38
N GLY A 194 6.08 12.00 -1.22
CA GLY A 194 5.69 10.63 -0.90
C GLY A 194 6.86 9.70 -0.58
N GLY A 195 6.55 8.41 -0.48
CA GLY A 195 7.46 7.35 -0.03
C GLY A 195 7.91 6.38 -1.13
N PHE A 196 7.65 6.60 -2.42
CA PHE A 196 8.16 5.69 -3.45
C PHE A 196 9.70 5.63 -3.41
N PRO A 197 10.34 4.45 -3.21
CA PRO A 197 11.78 4.35 -3.00
C PRO A 197 12.61 4.97 -4.11
N GLU A 198 12.33 4.63 -5.37
CA GLU A 198 13.07 5.13 -6.52
C GLU A 198 12.97 6.65 -6.68
N MET A 199 11.80 7.23 -6.36
CA MET A 199 11.54 8.65 -6.52
C MET A 199 12.43 9.51 -5.62
N GLN A 200 12.92 8.97 -4.50
CA GLN A 200 13.70 9.71 -3.53
C GLN A 200 15.03 10.22 -4.08
N ASN A 201 15.60 9.52 -5.06
CA ASN A 201 16.88 9.88 -5.68
C ASN A 201 16.72 10.65 -7.00
N LEU A 202 15.49 10.88 -7.47
CA LEU A 202 15.25 11.48 -8.78
C LEU A 202 15.10 13.00 -8.70
N ARG A 203 15.71 13.71 -9.65
CA ARG A 203 15.47 15.15 -9.85
C ARG A 203 14.11 15.42 -10.52
N ASN A 204 13.74 14.61 -11.52
CA ASN A 204 12.49 14.74 -12.25
C ASN A 204 11.40 13.83 -11.64
N LYS A 205 10.90 14.18 -10.46
CA LYS A 205 9.84 13.45 -9.77
C LYS A 205 8.53 13.44 -10.56
N ARG A 206 8.22 14.54 -11.24
CA ARG A 206 7.01 14.65 -12.07
C ARG A 206 7.01 13.66 -13.23
N GLY A 207 8.11 13.58 -13.98
CA GLY A 207 8.23 12.60 -15.07
C GLY A 207 8.18 11.15 -14.56
N TYR A 208 8.75 10.88 -13.39
CA TYR A 208 8.64 9.57 -12.77
C TYR A 208 7.19 9.20 -12.42
N VAL A 209 6.45 10.09 -11.74
CA VAL A 209 5.05 9.86 -11.36
C VAL A 209 4.18 9.67 -12.61
N GLN A 210 4.38 10.47 -13.65
CA GLN A 210 3.66 10.34 -14.91
C GLN A 210 3.90 8.95 -15.55
N SER A 211 5.16 8.52 -15.62
CA SER A 211 5.51 7.19 -16.13
C SER A 211 4.97 6.05 -15.28
N LEU A 212 5.01 6.19 -13.95
CA LEU A 212 4.47 5.21 -13.03
C LEU A 212 2.94 5.08 -13.16
N MET A 213 2.23 6.20 -13.21
CA MET A 213 0.77 6.23 -13.41
C MET A 213 0.38 5.59 -14.74
N GLU A 214 1.11 5.92 -15.82
CA GLU A 214 0.87 5.31 -17.13
C GLU A 214 1.12 3.80 -17.11
N ALA A 215 2.19 3.33 -16.46
CA ALA A 215 2.47 1.91 -16.32
C ALA A 215 1.37 1.17 -15.52
N ILE A 216 0.88 1.75 -14.42
CA ILE A 216 -0.22 1.18 -13.64
C ILE A 216 -1.50 1.09 -14.49
N ILE A 217 -1.86 2.17 -15.17
CA ILE A 217 -3.08 2.22 -15.99
C ILE A 217 -3.00 1.24 -17.17
N THR A 218 -1.87 1.19 -17.88
CA THR A 218 -1.74 0.38 -19.09
C THR A 218 -1.42 -1.07 -18.79
N LYS A 219 -0.36 -1.35 -18.02
CA LYS A 219 0.09 -2.73 -17.76
C LYS A 219 -0.79 -3.42 -16.69
N ASP A 220 -0.94 -2.78 -15.52
CA ASP A 220 -1.59 -3.46 -14.39
C ASP A 220 -3.12 -3.47 -14.49
N ILE A 221 -3.73 -2.56 -15.29
CA ILE A 221 -5.19 -2.47 -15.41
C ILE A 221 -5.66 -2.74 -16.85
N GLN A 222 -5.28 -1.90 -17.83
CA GLN A 222 -5.85 -1.98 -19.19
C GLN A 222 -5.61 -3.32 -19.87
N GLN A 223 -4.36 -3.76 -19.94
CA GLN A 223 -3.99 -5.02 -20.58
C GLN A 223 -4.65 -6.21 -19.91
N ARG A 224 -4.64 -6.21 -18.58
CA ARG A 224 -5.16 -7.31 -17.76
C ARG A 224 -6.67 -7.46 -17.83
N PHE A 225 -7.41 -6.36 -17.72
CA PHE A 225 -8.89 -6.37 -17.74
C PHE A 225 -9.47 -6.13 -19.13
N LYS A 226 -8.61 -6.06 -20.17
CA LYS A 226 -8.99 -5.83 -21.56
C LYS A 226 -9.91 -4.62 -21.73
N ILE A 227 -9.56 -3.49 -21.05
CA ILE A 227 -10.35 -2.28 -21.05
C ILE A 227 -10.24 -1.57 -22.37
N ARG A 228 -11.40 -1.23 -22.97
CA ARG A 228 -11.48 -0.48 -24.24
C ARG A 228 -11.42 1.04 -24.02
N ASN A 229 -12.09 1.55 -22.99
CA ASN A 229 -12.14 2.99 -22.69
C ASN A 229 -11.14 3.37 -21.60
N THR A 230 -9.87 3.48 -21.98
CA THR A 230 -8.77 3.85 -21.07
C THR A 230 -8.81 5.32 -20.66
N ASP A 231 -9.38 6.20 -21.50
CA ASP A 231 -9.52 7.63 -21.18
C ASP A 231 -10.45 7.84 -19.97
N ALA A 232 -11.60 7.16 -19.95
CA ALA A 232 -12.48 7.21 -18.78
C ALA A 232 -11.80 6.68 -17.50
N LEU A 233 -11.00 5.60 -17.60
CA LEU A 233 -10.23 5.07 -16.48
C LEU A 233 -9.23 6.10 -15.95
N ARG A 234 -8.46 6.78 -16.82
CA ARG A 234 -7.52 7.85 -16.44
C ARG A 234 -8.24 9.01 -15.76
N LYS A 235 -9.37 9.43 -16.30
CA LYS A 235 -10.19 10.53 -15.72
C LYS A 235 -10.71 10.15 -14.33
N ILE A 236 -11.16 8.91 -14.12
CA ILE A 236 -11.59 8.44 -12.79
C ILE A 236 -10.41 8.43 -11.83
N ALA A 237 -9.25 7.88 -12.23
CA ALA A 237 -8.05 7.89 -11.40
C ALA A 237 -7.68 9.32 -10.98
N ASN A 238 -7.63 10.25 -11.94
CA ASN A 238 -7.34 11.66 -11.67
C ASN A 238 -8.37 12.31 -10.75
N HIS A 239 -9.66 12.02 -10.95
CA HIS A 239 -10.74 12.53 -10.09
C HIS A 239 -10.56 12.07 -8.64
N LEU A 240 -10.31 10.77 -8.42
CA LEU A 240 -10.14 10.22 -7.06
C LEU A 240 -8.88 10.75 -6.39
N ILE A 241 -7.77 10.87 -7.12
CA ILE A 241 -6.51 11.40 -6.57
C ILE A 241 -6.64 12.89 -6.23
N ASN A 242 -7.44 13.68 -6.97
CA ASN A 242 -7.70 15.07 -6.65
C ASN A 242 -8.65 15.25 -5.46
N ASN A 243 -9.53 14.27 -5.21
CA ASN A 243 -10.54 14.30 -4.18
C ASN A 243 -10.28 13.22 -3.10
N VAL A 244 -9.00 13.11 -2.65
CA VAL A 244 -8.65 12.19 -1.56
C VAL A 244 -9.42 12.55 -0.28
N CYS A 245 -9.63 11.57 0.60
CA CYS A 245 -10.36 11.68 1.86
C CYS A 245 -11.86 12.04 1.68
N GLN A 246 -12.39 12.04 0.45
CA GLN A 246 -13.79 12.32 0.18
C GLN A 246 -14.58 11.06 -0.15
N GLU A 247 -15.89 11.07 0.15
CA GLU A 247 -16.80 9.99 -0.25
C GLU A 247 -16.87 9.87 -1.78
N VAL A 248 -16.75 8.65 -2.29
CA VAL A 248 -16.83 8.35 -3.72
C VAL A 248 -18.28 8.43 -4.18
N ASN A 249 -18.59 9.44 -4.98
CA ASN A 249 -19.92 9.61 -5.58
C ASN A 249 -19.93 9.01 -7.00
N TYR A 250 -20.38 7.77 -7.14
CA TYR A 250 -20.43 7.08 -8.42
C TYR A 250 -21.39 7.71 -9.42
N ASP A 251 -22.52 8.25 -8.95
CA ASP A 251 -23.51 8.94 -9.80
C ASP A 251 -22.89 10.20 -10.43
N SER A 252 -22.19 11.01 -9.64
CA SER A 252 -21.47 12.18 -10.16
C SER A 252 -20.38 11.82 -11.16
N ILE A 253 -19.60 10.78 -10.88
CA ILE A 253 -18.56 10.27 -11.80
C ILE A 253 -19.19 9.80 -13.12
N SER A 254 -20.27 9.03 -13.05
CA SER A 254 -20.94 8.49 -14.23
C SER A 254 -21.52 9.58 -15.13
N GLN A 255 -22.15 10.61 -14.54
CA GLN A 255 -22.68 11.76 -15.27
C GLN A 255 -21.56 12.59 -15.92
N LEU A 256 -20.49 12.91 -15.14
CA LEU A 256 -19.36 13.71 -15.63
C LEU A 256 -18.67 13.06 -16.83
N LEU A 257 -18.50 11.74 -16.81
CA LEU A 257 -17.75 10.99 -17.83
C LEU A 257 -18.63 10.33 -18.88
N LYS A 258 -19.95 10.50 -18.79
CA LYS A 258 -20.94 9.88 -19.69
C LYS A 258 -20.77 8.36 -19.82
N ILE A 259 -20.58 7.69 -18.67
CA ILE A 259 -20.48 6.23 -18.54
C ILE A 259 -21.59 5.73 -17.60
N THR A 260 -21.81 4.43 -17.56
CA THR A 260 -22.76 3.84 -16.62
C THR A 260 -22.17 3.80 -15.19
N ASP A 261 -23.05 3.89 -14.18
CA ASP A 261 -22.68 3.72 -12.77
C ASP A 261 -21.94 2.40 -12.52
N GLN A 262 -22.39 1.33 -13.19
CA GLN A 262 -21.72 0.02 -13.12
C GLN A 262 -20.29 0.08 -13.68
N THR A 263 -20.05 0.81 -14.75
CA THR A 263 -18.70 1.01 -15.32
C THR A 263 -17.84 1.83 -14.37
N ALA A 264 -18.36 2.89 -13.76
CA ALA A 264 -17.66 3.70 -12.78
C ALA A 264 -17.22 2.84 -11.58
N LYS A 265 -18.12 2.05 -11.00
CA LYS A 265 -17.83 1.11 -9.91
C LYS A 265 -16.75 0.09 -10.29
N LYS A 266 -16.86 -0.46 -11.49
CA LYS A 266 -15.90 -1.44 -12.02
C LYS A 266 -14.50 -0.83 -12.17
N TYR A 267 -14.39 0.39 -12.68
CA TYR A 267 -13.10 1.08 -12.87
C TYR A 267 -12.47 1.49 -11.53
N VAL A 268 -13.27 1.98 -10.57
CA VAL A 268 -12.79 2.22 -9.19
C VAL A 268 -12.30 0.91 -8.57
N GLY A 269 -13.01 -0.19 -8.78
CA GLY A 269 -12.59 -1.52 -8.35
C GLY A 269 -11.24 -1.95 -8.95
N TYR A 270 -10.98 -1.63 -10.21
CA TYR A 270 -9.69 -1.94 -10.86
C TYR A 270 -8.53 -1.08 -10.31
N LEU A 271 -8.78 0.21 -10.05
CA LEU A 271 -7.80 1.09 -9.41
C LEU A 271 -7.43 0.59 -8.00
N ARG A 272 -8.43 0.10 -7.24
CA ARG A 272 -8.21 -0.54 -5.94
C ARG A 272 -7.40 -1.84 -6.09
N GLN A 273 -7.72 -2.68 -7.07
CA GLN A 273 -6.99 -3.92 -7.33
C GLN A 273 -5.53 -3.67 -7.77
N ALA A 274 -5.24 -2.54 -8.41
CA ALA A 274 -3.87 -2.11 -8.72
C ALA A 274 -3.17 -1.42 -7.54
N PHE A 275 -3.75 -1.45 -6.34
CA PHE A 275 -3.27 -0.78 -5.13
C PHE A 275 -3.07 0.74 -5.26
N LEU A 276 -3.58 1.36 -6.33
CA LEU A 276 -3.43 2.80 -6.54
C LEU A 276 -4.26 3.60 -5.54
N ILE A 277 -5.47 3.11 -5.26
CA ILE A 277 -6.39 3.68 -4.27
C ILE A 277 -6.80 2.65 -3.23
N GLN A 278 -7.19 3.14 -2.06
CA GLN A 278 -7.81 2.38 -0.99
C GLN A 278 -9.20 2.98 -0.72
N LEU A 279 -10.12 2.14 -0.31
CA LEU A 279 -11.48 2.57 0.03
C LEU A 279 -11.74 2.32 1.52
N LEU A 280 -12.03 3.38 2.26
CA LEU A 280 -12.39 3.33 3.67
C LEU A 280 -13.92 3.36 3.80
N SER A 281 -14.48 2.29 4.33
CA SER A 281 -15.92 2.15 4.53
C SER A 281 -16.40 2.93 5.74
N LYS A 282 -17.69 3.33 5.72
CA LYS A 282 -18.36 3.93 6.87
C LYS A 282 -18.58 2.86 7.96
N HIS A 283 -18.29 3.20 9.22
CA HIS A 283 -18.73 2.40 10.35
C HIS A 283 -20.26 2.46 10.48
N SER A 284 -20.94 1.35 10.23
CA SER A 284 -22.37 1.23 10.34
C SER A 284 -22.77 -0.23 10.57
N PHE A 285 -23.77 -0.46 11.41
CA PHE A 285 -24.38 -1.79 11.57
C PHE A 285 -25.21 -2.21 10.34
N LYS A 286 -25.55 -1.26 9.45
CA LYS A 286 -26.29 -1.51 8.22
C LYS A 286 -25.35 -1.79 7.06
N SER A 287 -25.30 -3.00 6.55
CA SER A 287 -24.43 -3.43 5.45
C SER A 287 -24.55 -2.52 4.19
N LYS A 288 -25.75 -2.02 3.88
CA LYS A 288 -25.95 -1.11 2.74
C LYS A 288 -25.22 0.22 2.89
N GLU A 289 -25.10 0.74 4.12
CA GLU A 289 -24.37 1.99 4.39
C GLU A 289 -22.86 1.78 4.30
N ARG A 290 -22.35 0.64 4.78
CA ARG A 290 -20.94 0.25 4.66
C ARG A 290 -20.47 0.22 3.20
N ILE A 291 -21.31 -0.33 2.31
CA ILE A 291 -20.94 -0.53 0.90
C ILE A 291 -21.09 0.76 0.07
N ARG A 292 -22.08 1.59 0.37
CA ARG A 292 -22.41 2.77 -0.46
C ARG A 292 -21.48 3.94 -0.21
N ASN A 293 -21.09 4.17 1.02
CA ASN A 293 -20.38 5.37 1.45
C ASN A 293 -18.94 4.97 1.77
N ALA A 294 -18.08 5.00 0.79
CA ALA A 294 -16.65 4.77 0.99
C ALA A 294 -15.88 6.03 0.61
N LYS A 295 -14.92 6.40 1.45
CA LYS A 295 -13.94 7.45 1.14
C LYS A 295 -12.78 6.87 0.34
N ALA A 296 -12.27 7.63 -0.63
CA ALA A 296 -11.09 7.24 -1.39
C ALA A 296 -9.82 7.84 -0.78
N TYR A 297 -8.81 7.00 -0.64
CA TYR A 297 -7.44 7.36 -0.25
C TYR A 297 -6.49 6.86 -1.31
N ILE A 298 -5.35 7.53 -1.46
CA ILE A 298 -4.30 7.10 -2.39
C ILE A 298 -3.17 6.40 -1.63
N VAL A 299 -2.52 5.48 -2.32
CA VAL A 299 -1.42 4.69 -1.72
C VAL A 299 -0.24 5.55 -1.28
N ASP A 300 -0.03 6.72 -1.93
CA ASP A 300 1.11 7.61 -1.68
C ASP A 300 0.82 9.05 -2.12
N CYS A 301 1.12 10.02 -1.26
CA CYS A 301 0.87 11.45 -1.52
C CYS A 301 1.71 12.01 -2.68
N GLY A 302 2.87 11.42 -2.99
CA GLY A 302 3.69 11.83 -4.13
C GLY A 302 2.95 11.75 -5.46
N LEU A 303 1.98 10.84 -5.57
CA LEU A 303 1.12 10.74 -6.75
C LEU A 303 0.18 11.94 -6.91
N GLN A 304 -0.14 12.65 -5.84
CA GLN A 304 -1.03 13.81 -5.88
C GLN A 304 -0.32 15.05 -6.41
N ASN A 305 0.90 15.32 -5.94
CA ASN A 305 1.61 16.55 -6.23
C ASN A 305 2.37 16.54 -7.55
N ASN A 306 2.95 15.41 -7.90
CA ASN A 306 3.93 15.29 -8.98
C ASN A 306 3.30 14.84 -10.32
N ARG A 307 2.05 15.20 -10.62
CA ARG A 307 1.40 14.85 -11.88
C ARG A 307 0.87 16.09 -12.63
N GLU A 308 0.58 15.92 -13.91
CA GLU A 308 -0.13 16.93 -14.68
C GLU A 308 -1.57 17.07 -14.16
N ASN A 309 -2.11 18.28 -14.21
CA ASN A 309 -3.45 18.59 -13.71
C ASN A 309 -3.65 18.32 -12.20
N SER A 310 -2.59 18.47 -11.41
CA SER A 310 -2.71 18.50 -9.95
C SER A 310 -3.39 19.81 -9.53
N PHE A 311 -4.61 19.73 -9.02
CA PHE A 311 -5.35 20.86 -8.44
C PHE A 311 -5.24 20.90 -6.91
N ALA A 312 -4.25 20.28 -6.33
CA ALA A 312 -4.16 20.07 -4.89
C ALA A 312 -3.00 20.79 -4.18
N PRO A 313 -2.62 22.03 -4.52
CA PRO A 313 -1.52 22.69 -3.82
C PRO A 313 -1.86 23.03 -2.35
N GLU A 314 -3.12 23.26 -1.99
CA GLU A 314 -3.46 23.92 -0.74
C GLU A 314 -4.05 23.02 0.35
N ASN A 315 -4.35 21.75 0.05
CA ASN A 315 -5.03 20.88 1.03
C ASN A 315 -4.08 19.96 1.77
N ILE A 316 -3.13 20.55 2.50
CA ILE A 316 -2.15 19.81 3.32
C ILE A 316 -2.85 18.98 4.42
N GLY A 317 -4.04 19.37 4.87
CA GLY A 317 -4.85 18.61 5.82
C GLY A 317 -5.26 17.24 5.27
N TRP A 318 -5.76 17.19 4.03
CA TRP A 318 -6.13 15.92 3.41
C TRP A 318 -4.92 15.02 3.15
N ARG A 319 -3.74 15.59 2.86
CA ARG A 319 -2.49 14.80 2.71
C ARG A 319 -2.08 14.20 4.03
N LEU A 320 -2.17 14.96 5.13
CA LEU A 320 -1.92 14.43 6.47
C LEU A 320 -2.88 13.30 6.81
N GLU A 321 -4.20 13.49 6.56
CA GLU A 321 -5.21 12.47 6.77
C GLU A 321 -4.90 11.20 5.93
N ASN A 322 -4.51 11.39 4.66
CA ASN A 322 -4.12 10.26 3.80
C ASN A 322 -2.88 9.53 4.32
N VAL A 323 -1.84 10.24 4.76
CA VAL A 323 -0.62 9.64 5.34
C VAL A 323 -0.96 8.86 6.61
N VAL A 324 -1.81 9.41 7.48
CA VAL A 324 -2.27 8.74 8.71
C VAL A 324 -3.05 7.47 8.34
N TYR A 325 -3.93 7.52 7.35
CA TYR A 325 -4.69 6.34 6.91
C TYR A 325 -3.78 5.22 6.41
N ILE A 326 -2.82 5.52 5.54
CA ILE A 326 -1.88 4.51 5.03
C ILE A 326 -1.02 3.93 6.16
N GLU A 327 -0.61 4.75 7.12
CA GLU A 327 0.11 4.26 8.30
C GLU A 327 -0.80 3.39 9.21
N LEU A 328 -2.07 3.73 9.35
CA LEU A 328 -3.04 2.89 10.06
C LEU A 328 -3.21 1.53 9.36
N LEU A 329 -3.29 1.50 8.03
CA LEU A 329 -3.35 0.24 7.28
C LEU A 329 -2.14 -0.65 7.56
N ARG A 330 -0.92 -0.08 7.62
CA ARG A 330 0.29 -0.84 7.98
C ARG A 330 0.22 -1.43 9.39
N ARG A 331 -0.31 -0.66 10.35
CA ARG A 331 -0.38 -1.09 11.75
C ARG A 331 -1.49 -2.12 11.98
N CYS A 332 -2.67 -1.83 11.47
CA CYS A 332 -3.85 -2.64 11.70
C CYS A 332 -3.83 -4.00 10.98
N SER A 333 -3.15 -4.08 9.81
CA SER A 333 -3.01 -5.35 9.10
C SER A 333 -2.28 -6.41 9.92
N ASN A 334 -1.28 -5.99 10.70
CA ASN A 334 -0.50 -6.90 11.55
C ASN A 334 -1.30 -7.37 12.77
N ASP A 335 -2.22 -6.55 13.26
CA ASP A 335 -3.00 -6.80 14.48
C ASP A 335 -4.42 -7.32 14.20
N PHE A 336 -4.75 -7.59 12.94
CA PHE A 336 -6.09 -8.00 12.49
C PHE A 336 -7.20 -7.05 12.94
N LEU A 337 -6.91 -5.74 12.88
CA LEU A 337 -7.86 -4.68 13.22
C LEU A 337 -8.46 -4.09 11.96
N ASP A 338 -9.75 -3.77 12.03
CA ASP A 338 -10.49 -3.10 10.96
C ASP A 338 -10.47 -1.58 11.15
N ILE A 339 -10.49 -0.84 10.05
CA ILE A 339 -10.55 0.62 10.05
C ILE A 339 -11.80 1.07 9.32
N TYR A 340 -12.51 2.03 9.90
CA TYR A 340 -13.70 2.68 9.34
C TYR A 340 -13.61 4.20 9.58
N TYR A 341 -14.43 5.00 8.87
CA TYR A 341 -14.77 6.35 9.32
C TYR A 341 -16.17 6.35 9.97
N TYR A 342 -16.45 7.33 10.82
CA TYR A 342 -17.76 7.42 11.47
C TYR A 342 -18.44 8.76 11.21
N LYS A 343 -19.70 8.68 10.83
CA LYS A 343 -20.59 9.83 10.66
C LYS A 343 -22.02 9.40 10.98
N GLU A 344 -22.58 9.95 12.03
CA GLU A 344 -23.90 9.57 12.54
C GLU A 344 -25.00 9.87 11.51
N SER A 345 -24.97 11.07 10.91
CA SER A 345 -25.91 11.52 9.91
C SER A 345 -25.21 12.38 8.83
N PRO A 346 -25.83 12.64 7.67
CA PRO A 346 -25.23 13.48 6.63
C PRO A 346 -24.85 14.90 7.10
N ARG A 347 -25.53 15.40 8.15
CA ARG A 347 -25.29 16.74 8.72
C ARG A 347 -24.42 16.72 9.98
N SER A 348 -24.12 15.54 10.54
CA SER A 348 -23.25 15.41 11.72
C SER A 348 -21.80 15.61 11.35
N LYS A 349 -21.01 15.96 12.36
CA LYS A 349 -19.55 15.96 12.26
C LYS A 349 -19.06 14.53 12.12
N GLU A 350 -17.95 14.37 11.45
CA GLU A 350 -17.31 13.10 11.14
C GLU A 350 -16.14 12.85 12.08
N VAL A 351 -15.85 11.58 12.34
CA VAL A 351 -14.58 11.09 12.89
C VAL A 351 -13.85 10.38 11.78
N ASP A 352 -12.60 10.78 11.52
CA ASP A 352 -11.84 10.34 10.36
C ASP A 352 -11.55 8.84 10.40
N PHE A 353 -11.16 8.30 11.58
CA PHE A 353 -10.87 6.88 11.72
C PHE A 353 -11.43 6.30 13.01
N VAL A 354 -12.05 5.15 12.87
CA VAL A 354 -12.50 4.26 13.95
C VAL A 354 -11.77 2.95 13.78
N VAL A 355 -10.87 2.64 14.69
CA VAL A 355 -10.18 1.35 14.73
C VAL A 355 -11.05 0.38 15.52
N CYS A 356 -11.33 -0.78 14.92
CA CYS A 356 -12.18 -1.81 15.50
C CYS A 356 -11.42 -3.12 15.68
N ASN A 357 -11.66 -3.77 16.81
CA ASN A 357 -11.35 -5.18 16.98
C ASN A 357 -12.68 -5.94 16.85
N GLN A 358 -12.84 -6.63 15.72
CA GLN A 358 -14.14 -7.16 15.30
C GLN A 358 -15.20 -6.04 15.23
N ASP A 359 -16.30 -6.16 15.97
CA ASP A 359 -17.39 -5.16 15.98
C ASP A 359 -17.22 -4.04 17.02
N LYS A 360 -16.17 -4.10 17.86
CA LYS A 360 -15.96 -3.14 18.94
C LYS A 360 -14.95 -2.06 18.54
N ALA A 361 -15.35 -0.80 18.61
CA ALA A 361 -14.43 0.32 18.48
C ALA A 361 -13.42 0.34 19.64
N VAL A 362 -12.13 0.33 19.33
CA VAL A 362 -11.03 0.33 20.31
C VAL A 362 -10.27 1.65 20.33
N GLU A 363 -10.33 2.43 19.28
CA GLU A 363 -9.73 3.76 19.21
C GLU A 363 -10.48 4.65 18.20
N LEU A 364 -10.68 5.92 18.56
CA LEU A 364 -11.21 6.98 17.68
C LEU A 364 -10.10 7.98 17.39
N ILE A 365 -9.85 8.24 16.10
CA ILE A 365 -8.76 9.11 15.67
C ILE A 365 -9.32 10.21 14.78
N GLN A 366 -9.00 11.44 15.13
CA GLN A 366 -9.24 12.63 14.32
C GLN A 366 -7.92 13.20 13.84
N VAL A 367 -7.91 13.74 12.63
CA VAL A 367 -6.70 14.32 12.02
C VAL A 367 -6.95 15.77 11.62
N ALA A 368 -6.11 16.66 12.09
CA ALA A 368 -6.17 18.07 11.70
C ALA A 368 -4.75 18.60 11.52
N TYR A 369 -4.48 19.31 10.41
CA TYR A 369 -3.14 19.86 10.20
C TYR A 369 -2.84 20.96 11.23
N ASP A 370 -3.77 21.87 11.45
CA ASP A 370 -3.64 22.99 12.38
C ASP A 370 -4.83 23.03 13.36
N ILE A 371 -4.53 23.10 14.64
CA ILE A 371 -5.49 23.19 15.76
C ILE A 371 -5.27 24.40 16.63
N ASP A 372 -4.51 25.40 16.19
CA ASP A 372 -4.25 26.63 16.97
C ASP A 372 -5.52 27.51 17.07
N SER A 373 -6.39 27.43 16.07
CA SER A 373 -7.70 28.07 16.12
C SER A 373 -8.63 27.33 17.09
N THR A 374 -9.16 28.04 18.10
CA THR A 374 -10.18 27.53 19.02
C THR A 374 -11.39 26.92 18.30
N LYS A 375 -11.79 27.51 17.15
CA LYS A 375 -12.88 27.01 16.33
C LYS A 375 -12.57 25.62 15.76
N THR A 376 -11.37 25.43 15.20
CA THR A 376 -10.92 24.12 14.68
C THR A 376 -10.80 23.12 15.80
N PHE A 377 -10.07 23.47 16.87
CA PHE A 377 -9.89 22.61 18.02
C PHE A 377 -11.23 22.11 18.59
N ASN A 378 -12.18 23.02 18.87
CA ASN A 378 -13.50 22.65 19.38
C ASN A 378 -14.32 21.80 18.37
N ARG A 379 -14.14 22.02 17.08
CA ARG A 379 -14.79 21.22 16.04
C ARG A 379 -14.33 19.77 16.10
N GLU A 380 -13.01 19.54 16.11
CA GLU A 380 -12.41 18.22 16.05
C GLU A 380 -12.65 17.45 17.38
N THR A 381 -12.41 18.09 18.51
CA THR A 381 -12.60 17.45 19.82
C THR A 381 -14.07 17.12 20.10
N SER A 382 -15.03 18.00 19.73
CA SER A 382 -16.46 17.70 19.91
C SER A 382 -16.95 16.54 19.03
N SER A 383 -16.30 16.29 17.87
CA SER A 383 -16.60 15.12 17.03
C SER A 383 -16.20 13.83 17.75
N LEU A 384 -14.99 13.81 18.31
CA LEU A 384 -14.46 12.67 19.09
C LEU A 384 -15.33 12.38 20.30
N VAL A 385 -15.70 13.40 21.09
CA VAL A 385 -16.52 13.21 22.31
C VAL A 385 -17.89 12.63 21.99
N LYS A 386 -18.56 13.15 20.96
CA LYS A 386 -19.87 12.63 20.52
C LYS A 386 -19.78 11.17 20.04
N ALA A 387 -18.77 10.87 19.19
CA ALA A 387 -18.55 9.52 18.71
C ALA A 387 -18.14 8.56 19.83
N SER A 388 -17.35 9.01 20.82
CA SER A 388 -16.99 8.23 22.00
C SER A 388 -18.24 7.71 22.75
N THR A 389 -19.22 8.56 22.93
CA THR A 389 -20.48 8.18 23.59
C THR A 389 -21.28 7.19 22.72
N ALA A 390 -21.40 7.47 21.42
CA ALA A 390 -22.16 6.65 20.49
C ALA A 390 -21.56 5.25 20.28
N LEU A 391 -20.23 5.16 20.21
CA LEU A 391 -19.47 3.93 19.94
C LEU A 391 -18.93 3.26 21.20
N ARG A 392 -19.12 3.87 22.38
CA ARG A 392 -18.62 3.38 23.69
C ARG A 392 -17.10 3.13 23.66
N CYS A 393 -16.37 4.08 23.12
CA CYS A 393 -14.91 4.02 23.00
C CYS A 393 -14.28 5.21 23.72
N ASP A 394 -13.41 4.95 24.70
CA ASP A 394 -12.79 5.99 25.53
C ASP A 394 -11.36 6.35 25.10
N LYS A 395 -10.76 5.60 24.19
CA LYS A 395 -9.45 5.94 23.63
C LYS A 395 -9.63 6.93 22.46
N LEU A 396 -9.35 8.19 22.74
CA LEU A 396 -9.56 9.31 21.81
C LEU A 396 -8.22 9.94 21.48
N THR A 397 -7.89 9.98 20.18
CA THR A 397 -6.63 10.54 19.68
C THR A 397 -6.90 11.66 18.68
N LEU A 398 -6.28 12.82 18.87
CA LEU A 398 -6.27 13.92 17.90
C LEU A 398 -4.84 14.09 17.37
N ILE A 399 -4.62 13.77 16.11
CA ILE A 399 -3.31 13.87 15.45
C ILE A 399 -3.22 15.22 14.74
N ALA A 400 -2.20 16.03 15.09
CA ALA A 400 -2.01 17.35 14.50
C ALA A 400 -0.53 17.75 14.42
N MET A 401 -0.22 18.81 13.65
CA MET A 401 1.12 19.41 13.61
C MET A 401 1.35 20.29 14.85
N THR A 402 1.43 19.67 16.02
CA THR A 402 1.55 20.34 17.31
C THR A 402 2.44 19.53 18.26
N THR A 403 2.59 19.98 19.48
CA THR A 403 3.24 19.24 20.57
C THR A 403 2.24 18.26 21.21
N THR A 404 2.74 17.10 21.62
CA THR A 404 1.94 16.07 22.28
C THR A 404 1.51 16.55 23.67
N ARG A 405 0.22 16.40 24.01
CA ARG A 405 -0.39 16.73 25.29
C ARG A 405 -1.73 16.03 25.48
N ASP A 406 -2.16 15.88 26.72
CA ASP A 406 -3.52 15.43 27.03
C ASP A 406 -4.42 16.62 27.36
N VAL A 407 -5.68 16.54 26.92
CA VAL A 407 -6.70 17.54 27.21
C VAL A 407 -8.00 16.87 27.64
N VAL A 408 -8.76 17.55 28.50
CA VAL A 408 -10.08 17.06 28.92
C VAL A 408 -11.16 17.95 28.31
N VAL A 409 -12.06 17.35 27.52
CA VAL A 409 -13.18 18.03 26.86
C VAL A 409 -14.47 17.31 27.21
N GLU A 410 -15.43 18.01 27.79
CA GLU A 410 -16.74 17.47 28.23
C GLU A 410 -16.58 16.16 29.07
N GLY A 411 -15.57 16.13 29.95
CA GLY A 411 -15.30 15.01 30.84
C GLY A 411 -14.59 13.81 30.19
N LYS A 412 -14.22 13.90 28.91
CA LYS A 412 -13.45 12.87 28.18
C LYS A 412 -12.00 13.30 28.02
N SER A 413 -11.07 12.39 28.27
CA SER A 413 -9.64 12.58 28.00
C SER A 413 -9.36 12.36 26.51
N ILE A 414 -8.69 13.31 25.86
CA ILE A 414 -8.26 13.24 24.47
C ILE A 414 -6.74 13.38 24.44
N HIS A 415 -6.07 12.39 23.86
CA HIS A 415 -4.65 12.46 23.59
C HIS A 415 -4.39 13.25 22.30
N VAL A 416 -3.90 14.48 22.43
CA VAL A 416 -3.45 15.29 21.29
C VAL A 416 -2.03 14.90 20.96
N CYS A 417 -1.80 14.30 19.82
CA CYS A 417 -0.51 13.71 19.45
C CYS A 417 0.15 14.52 18.32
N SER A 418 1.46 14.75 18.42
CA SER A 418 2.24 15.26 17.30
C SER A 418 2.20 14.28 16.14
N ALA A 419 1.82 14.74 14.94
CA ALA A 419 1.77 13.90 13.74
C ALA A 419 3.13 13.26 13.43
N ILE A 420 4.22 13.99 13.64
CA ILE A 420 5.58 13.50 13.43
C ILE A 420 5.89 12.39 14.44
N ASP A 421 5.63 12.63 15.74
CA ASP A 421 5.90 11.64 16.79
C ASP A 421 5.04 10.38 16.58
N TRP A 422 3.77 10.56 16.23
CA TRP A 422 2.86 9.45 15.95
C TRP A 422 3.36 8.58 14.79
N LEU A 423 3.78 9.18 13.68
CA LEU A 423 4.30 8.46 12.50
C LEU A 423 5.63 7.77 12.78
N LEU A 424 6.48 8.37 13.62
CA LEU A 424 7.76 7.79 14.05
C LEU A 424 7.61 6.75 15.17
N LYS A 425 6.41 6.60 15.76
CA LYS A 425 6.14 5.74 16.93
C LYS A 425 7.02 6.14 18.11
N ILE A 426 7.13 7.43 18.36
CA ILE A 426 7.83 7.98 19.54
C ILE A 426 6.79 8.16 20.64
N GLU A 427 6.95 7.42 21.72
CA GLU A 427 6.20 7.63 22.96
C GLU A 427 6.92 8.74 23.75
N ARG A 428 6.23 9.85 24.01
CA ARG A 428 6.72 10.96 24.83
C ARG A 428 5.85 11.12 26.06
#